data_494dec0acb1c4d8b317bd168e2027693
#
_entry.id   494dec0acb1c4d8b317bd168e2027693
#
_cell.length_a   1.000
_cell.length_b   1.000
_cell.length_c   1.000
_cell.angle_alpha   90.00
_cell.angle_beta   90.00
_cell.angle_gamma   90.00
#
_symmetry.space_group_name_H-M   'P 1'
#
loop_
_entity.id
_entity.type
_entity.pdbx_description
1 polymer ?
#
loop_
_entity_poly.entity_id
_entity_poly.type
_entity_poly.pdbx_seq_one_letter_code
_entity_poly.pdbx_strand_id
1 'polypeptide(L)'
;KAPRVDGQTPICRSDVLLERLAKRDPEFVEACSRLGVRYSNVMPAQDDPESGQGRSWRSTLGVDRKVQAEERLGNLSYRFEWLENDALRTTTAVLPAIRTLVDGRRVFFNQLIAAFRGWKDVRNAARKSICFGDESDISPDSMQIAIELADELSFDIAWQPGDVTLIDNFLVIHGRRPFAGERRVLASLVA
;
A
#
# COMPACT_ATOMS: atom_id res chain seq x y z
N LYS A 1 3.77 -5.82 23.27
CA LYS A 1 3.49 -4.71 24.20
C LYS A 1 2.53 -3.75 23.50
N ALA A 2 1.49 -3.29 24.19
CA ALA A 2 0.63 -2.22 23.71
C ALA A 2 1.39 -0.88 23.79
N PRO A 3 1.12 0.08 22.87
CA PRO A 3 1.69 1.41 22.94
C PRO A 3 1.19 2.15 24.19
N ARG A 4 1.96 3.14 24.65
CA ARG A 4 1.56 3.97 25.79
C ARG A 4 0.45 4.96 25.42
N VAL A 5 0.47 5.44 24.18
CA VAL A 5 -0.50 6.39 23.64
C VAL A 5 -0.75 6.02 22.18
N ASP A 6 -2.00 6.00 21.75
CA ASP A 6 -2.44 5.70 20.40
C ASP A 6 -1.95 4.34 19.87
N GLY A 7 -1.63 4.24 18.58
CA GLY A 7 -1.10 3.01 17.98
C GLY A 7 -2.17 1.97 17.65
N GLN A 8 -3.44 2.39 17.63
CA GLN A 8 -4.55 1.56 17.19
C GLN A 8 -4.35 1.08 15.74
N THR A 9 -5.04 0.02 15.41
CA THR A 9 -5.12 -0.43 14.02
C THR A 9 -6.48 -0.04 13.45
N PRO A 10 -6.54 0.97 12.57
CA PRO A 10 -7.77 1.28 11.84
C PRO A 10 -8.12 0.13 10.90
N ILE A 11 -9.38 -0.21 10.88
CA ILE A 11 -9.97 -1.26 10.05
C ILE A 11 -11.09 -0.66 9.22
N CYS A 12 -11.03 -0.84 7.91
CA CYS A 12 -12.06 -0.41 6.98
C CYS A 12 -12.48 -1.55 6.06
N ARG A 13 -13.77 -1.80 5.92
CA ARG A 13 -14.29 -2.76 4.94
C ARG A 13 -14.18 -2.18 3.53
N SER A 14 -13.39 -2.82 2.69
CA SER A 14 -13.07 -2.34 1.35
C SER A 14 -14.21 -2.51 0.34
N ASP A 15 -15.16 -3.43 0.58
CA ASP A 15 -16.37 -3.56 -0.20
C ASP A 15 -17.33 -2.38 0.06
N VAL A 16 -17.51 -1.98 1.32
CA VAL A 16 -18.32 -0.81 1.69
C VAL A 16 -17.67 0.47 1.20
N LEU A 17 -16.35 0.59 1.33
CA LEU A 17 -15.60 1.72 0.77
C LEU A 17 -15.82 1.84 -0.74
N LEU A 18 -15.72 0.74 -1.49
CA LEU A 18 -15.95 0.73 -2.93
C LEU A 18 -17.38 1.18 -3.29
N GLU A 19 -18.37 0.70 -2.56
CA GLU A 19 -19.77 1.11 -2.76
C GLU A 19 -19.96 2.62 -2.57
N ARG A 20 -19.40 3.18 -1.50
CA ARG A 20 -19.48 4.61 -1.22
C ARG A 20 -18.69 5.43 -2.23
N LEU A 21 -17.51 4.95 -2.61
CA LEU A 21 -16.67 5.61 -3.61
C LEU A 21 -17.35 5.64 -4.99
N ALA A 22 -18.00 4.56 -5.39
CA ALA A 22 -18.75 4.50 -6.66
C ALA A 22 -19.93 5.50 -6.72
N LYS A 23 -20.47 5.91 -5.56
CA LYS A 23 -21.51 6.95 -5.47
C LYS A 23 -20.93 8.38 -5.50
N ARG A 24 -19.73 8.58 -4.96
CA ARG A 24 -19.08 9.88 -4.83
C ARG A 24 -18.21 10.25 -6.04
N ASP A 25 -17.56 9.26 -6.63
CA ASP A 25 -16.64 9.41 -7.77
C ASP A 25 -16.70 8.15 -8.67
N PRO A 26 -17.78 7.99 -9.44
CA PRO A 26 -17.98 6.84 -10.31
C PRO A 26 -16.92 6.75 -11.43
N GLU A 27 -16.42 7.88 -11.92
CA GLU A 27 -15.41 7.92 -12.98
C GLU A 27 -14.07 7.35 -12.49
N PHE A 28 -13.67 7.67 -11.26
CA PHE A 28 -12.48 7.09 -10.65
C PHE A 28 -12.61 5.59 -10.45
N VAL A 29 -13.76 5.10 -9.98
CA VAL A 29 -14.01 3.67 -9.80
C VAL A 29 -14.00 2.94 -11.14
N GLU A 30 -14.57 3.52 -12.18
CA GLU A 30 -14.53 2.96 -13.54
C GLU A 30 -13.09 2.90 -14.07
N ALA A 31 -12.32 3.97 -13.91
CA ALA A 31 -10.91 4.01 -14.30
C ALA A 31 -10.10 2.94 -13.53
N CYS A 32 -10.25 2.82 -12.21
CA CYS A 32 -9.62 1.78 -11.40
C CYS A 32 -9.97 0.37 -11.88
N SER A 33 -11.24 0.15 -12.25
CA SER A 33 -11.73 -1.15 -12.71
C SER A 33 -11.14 -1.53 -14.06
N ARG A 34 -11.08 -0.58 -14.97
CA ARG A 34 -10.69 -0.78 -16.37
C ARG A 34 -9.17 -0.78 -16.56
N LEU A 35 -8.48 0.15 -15.92
CA LEU A 35 -7.06 0.39 -16.16
C LEU A 35 -6.17 -0.34 -15.16
N GLY A 36 -6.67 -0.67 -13.97
CA GLY A 36 -5.81 -1.08 -12.88
C GLY A 36 -4.85 0.01 -12.44
N VAL A 37 -3.84 -0.35 -11.65
CA VAL A 37 -2.87 0.60 -11.10
C VAL A 37 -1.44 0.07 -11.18
N ARG A 38 -0.47 0.99 -11.13
CA ARG A 38 0.95 0.70 -10.98
C ARG A 38 1.50 1.46 -9.79
N TYR A 39 2.50 0.86 -9.16
CA TYR A 39 3.26 1.47 -8.08
C TYR A 39 4.71 1.59 -8.51
N SER A 40 5.29 2.76 -8.28
CA SER A 40 6.72 2.99 -8.49
C SER A 40 7.39 3.33 -7.15
N ASN A 41 8.52 2.73 -6.89
CA ASN A 41 9.28 2.94 -5.66
C ASN A 41 10.78 2.99 -5.96
N VAL A 42 11.48 3.89 -5.27
CA VAL A 42 12.94 3.97 -5.29
C VAL A 42 13.48 3.42 -3.97
N MET A 43 14.17 2.31 -4.03
CA MET A 43 14.78 1.64 -2.89
C MET A 43 16.27 1.97 -2.84
N PRO A 44 16.83 2.35 -1.67
CA PRO A 44 18.25 2.58 -1.52
C PRO A 44 19.06 1.27 -1.58
N ALA A 45 20.38 1.41 -1.72
CA ALA A 45 21.30 0.27 -1.69
C ALA A 45 21.46 -0.35 -0.29
N GLN A 46 21.31 0.47 0.76
CA GLN A 46 21.38 0.09 2.17
C GLN A 46 20.09 0.51 2.88
N ASP A 47 19.73 -0.20 3.95
CA ASP A 47 18.59 0.18 4.76
C ASP A 47 18.82 1.57 5.40
N ASP A 48 17.79 2.41 5.32
CA ASP A 48 17.76 3.77 5.85
C ASP A 48 16.62 3.86 6.88
N PRO A 49 16.91 3.60 8.16
CA PRO A 49 15.87 3.54 9.20
C PRO A 49 15.25 4.90 9.51
N GLU A 50 15.87 6.00 9.10
CA GLU A 50 15.33 7.36 9.30
C GLU A 50 14.24 7.71 8.28
N SER A 51 14.14 6.94 7.21
CA SER A 51 13.15 7.15 6.16
C SER A 51 11.94 6.22 6.30
N GLY A 52 10.75 6.75 6.03
CA GLY A 52 9.50 5.98 6.03
C GLY A 52 9.46 4.82 5.02
N GLN A 53 10.29 4.89 3.97
CA GLN A 53 10.47 3.85 2.92
C GLN A 53 11.94 3.46 2.75
N GLY A 54 12.66 3.42 3.84
CA GLY A 54 14.10 3.22 3.83
C GLY A 54 14.58 1.78 3.67
N ARG A 55 13.69 0.79 3.42
CA ARG A 55 14.16 -0.57 3.14
C ARG A 55 14.91 -0.62 1.82
N SER A 56 16.12 -1.18 1.87
CA SER A 56 16.93 -1.39 0.68
C SER A 56 16.30 -2.40 -0.29
N TRP A 57 16.72 -2.35 -1.55
CA TRP A 57 16.31 -3.37 -2.51
C TRP A 57 16.81 -4.77 -2.10
N ARG A 58 17.94 -4.86 -1.40
CA ARG A 58 18.45 -6.12 -0.85
C ARG A 58 17.48 -6.71 0.17
N SER A 59 17.13 -5.94 1.18
CA SER A 59 16.16 -6.35 2.22
C SER A 59 14.78 -6.63 1.65
N THR A 60 14.33 -5.82 0.69
CA THR A 60 12.99 -5.94 0.09
C THR A 60 12.85 -7.15 -0.80
N LEU A 61 13.86 -7.39 -1.66
CA LEU A 61 13.85 -8.50 -2.59
C LEU A 61 14.47 -9.78 -2.00
N GLY A 62 15.12 -9.71 -0.84
CA GLY A 62 15.79 -10.86 -0.20
C GLY A 62 16.94 -11.40 -1.04
N VAL A 63 17.78 -10.50 -1.60
CA VAL A 63 18.90 -10.82 -2.46
C VAL A 63 20.10 -9.91 -2.17
N ASP A 64 21.32 -10.35 -2.51
CA ASP A 64 22.54 -9.58 -2.25
C ASP A 64 23.15 -8.95 -3.50
N ARG A 65 22.86 -9.51 -4.69
CA ARG A 65 23.48 -9.09 -5.95
C ARG A 65 22.46 -8.52 -6.92
N LYS A 66 22.88 -7.52 -7.71
CA LYS A 66 22.03 -6.87 -8.73
C LYS A 66 21.40 -7.88 -9.70
N VAL A 67 22.17 -8.83 -10.19
CA VAL A 67 21.69 -9.87 -11.13
C VAL A 67 20.52 -10.68 -10.54
N GLN A 68 20.57 -10.99 -9.25
CA GLN A 68 19.47 -11.69 -8.57
C GLN A 68 18.24 -10.79 -8.39
N ALA A 69 18.45 -9.50 -8.15
CA ALA A 69 17.37 -8.51 -8.10
C ALA A 69 16.67 -8.39 -9.47
N GLU A 70 17.45 -8.29 -10.54
CA GLU A 70 16.95 -8.21 -11.92
C GLU A 70 16.15 -9.46 -12.31
N GLU A 71 16.66 -10.65 -12.01
CA GLU A 71 15.96 -11.91 -12.25
C GLU A 71 14.62 -11.96 -11.48
N ARG A 72 14.64 -11.58 -10.20
CA ARG A 72 13.42 -11.58 -9.37
C ARG A 72 12.38 -10.58 -9.85
N LEU A 73 12.81 -9.40 -10.26
CA LEU A 73 11.94 -8.38 -10.84
C LEU A 73 11.40 -8.81 -12.21
N GLY A 74 12.21 -9.45 -13.03
CA GLY A 74 11.79 -10.05 -14.30
C GLY A 74 10.69 -11.10 -14.10
N ASN A 75 10.85 -12.01 -13.12
CA ASN A 75 9.84 -13.00 -12.77
C ASN A 75 8.52 -12.38 -12.28
N LEU A 76 8.57 -11.19 -11.67
CA LEU A 76 7.40 -10.42 -11.27
C LEU A 76 6.83 -9.55 -12.41
N SER A 77 7.46 -9.53 -13.57
CA SER A 77 7.14 -8.62 -14.67
C SER A 77 7.20 -7.14 -14.28
N TYR A 78 8.10 -6.81 -13.37
CA TYR A 78 8.35 -5.42 -12.95
C TYR A 78 9.35 -4.77 -13.89
N ARG A 79 9.14 -3.50 -14.21
CA ARG A 79 10.16 -2.65 -14.81
C ARG A 79 11.10 -2.14 -13.73
N PHE A 80 12.38 -1.98 -14.07
CA PHE A 80 13.36 -1.45 -13.13
C PHE A 80 14.40 -0.59 -13.81
N GLU A 81 15.03 0.26 -13.02
CA GLU A 81 16.11 1.16 -13.44
C GLU A 81 17.10 1.31 -12.28
N TRP A 82 18.38 1.05 -12.56
CA TRP A 82 19.44 1.36 -11.60
C TRP A 82 19.75 2.85 -11.64
N LEU A 83 19.72 3.48 -10.48
CA LEU A 83 20.00 4.89 -10.29
C LEU A 83 21.39 5.09 -9.68
N GLU A 84 21.78 6.36 -9.52
CA GLU A 84 23.00 6.72 -8.79
C GLU A 84 23.00 6.13 -7.37
N ASN A 85 24.22 5.95 -6.81
CA ASN A 85 24.44 5.36 -5.50
C ASN A 85 23.82 3.96 -5.31
N ASP A 86 23.77 3.18 -6.39
CA ASP A 86 23.18 1.84 -6.42
C ASP A 86 21.73 1.77 -5.92
N ALA A 87 21.00 2.87 -6.00
CA ALA A 87 19.56 2.85 -5.75
C ALA A 87 18.82 2.18 -6.90
N LEU A 88 17.68 1.59 -6.60
CA LEU A 88 16.87 0.83 -7.55
C LEU A 88 15.45 1.39 -7.62
N ARG A 89 15.08 1.94 -8.78
CA ARG A 89 13.68 2.24 -9.08
C ARG A 89 13.01 0.99 -9.63
N THR A 90 11.85 0.68 -9.09
CA THR A 90 10.98 -0.40 -9.62
C THR A 90 9.59 0.13 -9.91
N THR A 91 8.96 -0.42 -10.95
CA THR A 91 7.56 -0.16 -11.27
C THR A 91 6.86 -1.51 -11.48
N THR A 92 5.76 -1.72 -10.76
CA THR A 92 5.01 -2.99 -10.83
C THR A 92 4.44 -3.24 -12.23
N ALA A 93 4.11 -4.47 -12.53
CA ALA A 93 3.12 -4.77 -13.57
C ALA A 93 1.80 -4.04 -13.27
N VAL A 94 0.87 -4.04 -14.20
CA VAL A 94 -0.49 -3.56 -13.93
C VAL A 94 -1.14 -4.50 -12.91
N LEU A 95 -1.57 -3.92 -11.79
CA LEU A 95 -2.25 -4.64 -10.72
C LEU A 95 -3.72 -4.24 -10.69
N PRO A 96 -4.65 -5.18 -10.41
CA PRO A 96 -6.04 -4.82 -10.24
C PRO A 96 -6.21 -3.92 -9.02
N ALA A 97 -6.84 -2.75 -9.19
CA ALA A 97 -7.22 -1.88 -8.08
C ALA A 97 -8.51 -2.34 -7.39
N ILE A 98 -9.36 -3.05 -8.14
CA ILE A 98 -10.62 -3.63 -7.68
C ILE A 98 -10.57 -5.12 -7.97
N ARG A 99 -10.94 -5.93 -6.98
CA ARG A 99 -11.05 -7.39 -7.12
C ARG A 99 -12.46 -7.86 -6.87
N THR A 100 -12.83 -8.97 -7.50
CA THR A 100 -14.04 -9.72 -7.17
C THR A 100 -13.63 -10.94 -6.35
N LEU A 101 -14.19 -11.08 -5.16
CA LEU A 101 -13.96 -12.21 -4.27
C LEU A 101 -14.76 -13.44 -4.73
N VAL A 102 -14.47 -14.60 -4.11
CA VAL A 102 -15.12 -15.88 -4.46
C VAL A 102 -16.65 -15.83 -4.27
N ASP A 103 -17.12 -15.04 -3.32
CA ASP A 103 -18.55 -14.84 -3.03
C ASP A 103 -19.23 -13.77 -3.91
N GLY A 104 -18.51 -13.24 -4.90
CA GLY A 104 -19.00 -12.23 -5.83
C GLY A 104 -18.88 -10.78 -5.34
N ARG A 105 -18.48 -10.53 -4.10
CA ARG A 105 -18.25 -9.16 -3.61
C ARG A 105 -17.10 -8.51 -4.36
N ARG A 106 -17.27 -7.26 -4.74
CA ARG A 106 -16.21 -6.42 -5.28
C ARG A 106 -15.58 -5.62 -4.16
N VAL A 107 -14.26 -5.54 -4.13
CA VAL A 107 -13.47 -4.90 -3.07
C VAL A 107 -12.47 -3.92 -3.66
N PHE A 108 -12.23 -2.80 -2.96
CA PHE A 108 -11.17 -1.84 -3.29
C PHE A 108 -9.85 -2.37 -2.73
N PHE A 109 -9.29 -3.37 -3.41
CA PHE A 109 -8.10 -4.10 -2.97
C PHE A 109 -6.84 -3.54 -3.60
N ASN A 110 -6.25 -2.53 -2.97
CA ASN A 110 -5.05 -1.85 -3.45
C ASN A 110 -4.35 -1.12 -2.29
N GLN A 111 -3.23 -0.48 -2.59
CA GLN A 111 -2.47 0.33 -1.64
C GLN A 111 -2.49 1.83 -1.96
N LEU A 112 -3.42 2.30 -2.79
CA LEU A 112 -3.46 3.70 -3.24
C LEU A 112 -3.50 4.69 -2.08
N ILE A 113 -4.39 4.47 -1.10
CA ILE A 113 -4.52 5.33 0.07
C ILE A 113 -3.22 5.36 0.88
N ALA A 114 -2.61 4.20 1.12
CA ALA A 114 -1.36 4.10 1.85
C ALA A 114 -0.21 4.77 1.10
N ALA A 115 -0.12 4.56 -0.20
CA ALA A 115 0.90 5.15 -1.05
C ALA A 115 0.76 6.69 -1.13
N PHE A 116 -0.45 7.18 -1.31
CA PHE A 116 -0.72 8.63 -1.42
C PHE A 116 -0.47 9.38 -0.10
N ARG A 117 -0.85 8.79 1.05
CA ARG A 117 -0.68 9.39 2.38
C ARG A 117 0.70 9.21 2.96
N GLY A 118 1.29 8.03 2.80
CA GLY A 118 2.35 7.53 3.65
C GLY A 118 3.72 7.43 3.00
N TRP A 119 3.80 7.48 1.69
CA TRP A 119 5.09 7.37 0.99
C TRP A 119 5.80 8.73 0.93
N LYS A 120 5.99 9.31 2.12
CA LYS A 120 6.76 10.54 2.31
C LYS A 120 8.24 10.17 2.38
N ASP A 121 8.89 10.15 1.23
CA ASP A 121 10.32 9.96 1.10
C ASP A 121 10.83 10.92 0.04
N VAL A 122 11.98 11.56 0.28
CA VAL A 122 12.60 12.48 -0.69
C VAL A 122 12.87 11.83 -2.05
N ARG A 123 13.02 10.51 -2.06
CA ARG A 123 13.20 9.68 -3.26
C ARG A 123 11.90 9.38 -4.01
N ASN A 124 10.77 9.49 -3.33
CA ASN A 124 9.46 9.04 -3.79
C ASN A 124 8.42 10.15 -3.63
N ALA A 125 8.24 10.99 -4.64
CA ALA A 125 7.13 11.93 -4.65
C ALA A 125 5.79 11.18 -4.82
N ALA A 126 4.82 11.44 -3.95
CA ALA A 126 3.54 10.72 -3.93
C ALA A 126 2.84 10.65 -5.31
N ARG A 127 2.86 11.76 -6.07
CA ARG A 127 2.30 11.84 -7.43
C ARG A 127 3.04 10.97 -8.47
N LYS A 128 4.30 10.60 -8.21
CA LYS A 128 5.12 9.77 -9.11
C LYS A 128 5.16 8.32 -8.69
N SER A 129 4.61 8.03 -7.52
CA SER A 129 4.64 6.68 -6.93
C SER A 129 3.42 5.84 -7.30
N ILE A 130 2.37 6.44 -7.81
CA ILE A 130 1.14 5.76 -8.22
C ILE A 130 0.61 6.36 -9.52
N CYS A 131 0.15 5.50 -10.42
CA CYS A 131 -0.57 5.89 -11.64
C CYS A 131 -1.56 4.79 -12.05
N PHE A 132 -2.41 5.07 -13.01
CA PHE A 132 -3.19 4.03 -13.66
C PHE A 132 -2.31 3.07 -14.48
N GLY A 133 -2.85 1.94 -14.88
CA GLY A 133 -2.13 0.92 -15.64
C GLY A 133 -1.63 1.39 -17.01
N ASP A 134 -2.28 2.39 -17.60
CA ASP A 134 -1.88 3.08 -18.84
C ASP A 134 -0.91 4.24 -18.62
N GLU A 135 -0.44 4.40 -17.39
CA GLU A 135 0.49 5.45 -16.94
C GLU A 135 -0.12 6.86 -16.84
N SER A 136 -1.43 7.01 -17.03
CA SER A 136 -2.12 8.27 -16.76
C SER A 136 -2.17 8.56 -15.26
N ASP A 137 -2.18 9.85 -14.91
CA ASP A 137 -2.19 10.31 -13.52
C ASP A 137 -3.51 10.01 -12.83
N ILE A 138 -3.44 9.66 -11.56
CA ILE A 138 -4.60 9.55 -10.67
C ILE A 138 -4.87 10.94 -10.08
N SER A 139 -6.12 11.41 -10.19
CA SER A 139 -6.54 12.70 -9.66
C SER A 139 -6.30 12.79 -8.14
N PRO A 140 -5.61 13.84 -7.65
CA PRO A 140 -5.51 14.09 -6.22
C PRO A 140 -6.85 14.25 -5.52
N ASP A 141 -7.86 14.81 -6.19
CA ASP A 141 -9.20 15.01 -5.64
C ASP A 141 -9.90 13.66 -5.45
N SER A 142 -9.80 12.75 -6.43
CA SER A 142 -10.31 11.37 -6.31
C SER A 142 -9.63 10.63 -5.15
N MET A 143 -8.32 10.79 -5.00
CA MET A 143 -7.59 10.22 -3.87
C MET A 143 -8.03 10.81 -2.53
N GLN A 144 -8.30 12.10 -2.49
CA GLN A 144 -8.79 12.76 -1.28
C GLN A 144 -10.18 12.23 -0.88
N ILE A 145 -11.11 12.07 -1.85
CA ILE A 145 -12.42 11.46 -1.62
C ILE A 145 -12.28 10.04 -1.07
N ALA A 146 -11.40 9.22 -1.66
CA ALA A 146 -11.16 7.85 -1.19
C ALA A 146 -10.63 7.82 0.25
N ILE A 147 -9.75 8.75 0.60
CA ILE A 147 -9.17 8.92 1.92
C ILE A 147 -10.23 9.33 2.95
N GLU A 148 -11.05 10.32 2.65
CA GLU A 148 -12.11 10.80 3.54
C GLU A 148 -13.12 9.69 3.83
N LEU A 149 -13.55 8.97 2.81
CA LEU A 149 -14.46 7.83 2.98
C LEU A 149 -13.83 6.69 3.79
N ALA A 150 -12.55 6.39 3.55
CA ALA A 150 -11.86 5.36 4.32
C ALA A 150 -11.74 5.77 5.81
N ASP A 151 -11.50 7.05 6.09
CA ASP A 151 -11.45 7.56 7.48
C ASP A 151 -12.84 7.52 8.14
N GLU A 152 -13.89 7.93 7.43
CA GLU A 152 -15.28 7.89 7.92
C GLU A 152 -15.73 6.46 8.26
N LEU A 153 -15.34 5.49 7.41
CA LEU A 153 -15.76 4.09 7.53
C LEU A 153 -14.87 3.25 8.46
N SER A 154 -13.74 3.81 8.88
CA SER A 154 -12.79 3.10 9.74
C SER A 154 -13.24 3.09 11.19
N PHE A 155 -13.01 1.96 11.86
CA PHE A 155 -12.98 1.88 13.31
C PHE A 155 -11.61 1.38 13.79
N ASP A 156 -11.24 1.73 15.01
CA ASP A 156 -9.92 1.44 15.55
C ASP A 156 -9.93 0.25 16.51
N ILE A 157 -8.99 -0.69 16.30
CA ILE A 157 -8.71 -1.73 17.30
C ILE A 157 -7.78 -1.13 18.35
N ALA A 158 -8.30 -0.97 19.57
CA ALA A 158 -7.52 -0.52 20.72
C ALA A 158 -6.82 -1.72 21.38
N TRP A 159 -5.61 -2.02 20.91
CA TRP A 159 -4.84 -3.18 21.34
C TRP A 159 -4.54 -3.21 22.83
N GLN A 160 -4.75 -4.39 23.44
CA GLN A 160 -4.25 -4.73 24.76
C GLN A 160 -3.20 -5.85 24.67
N PRO A 161 -2.31 -5.98 25.66
CA PRO A 161 -1.38 -7.11 25.70
C PRO A 161 -2.10 -8.45 25.71
N GLY A 162 -1.77 -9.31 24.74
CA GLY A 162 -2.41 -10.62 24.58
C GLY A 162 -3.56 -10.68 23.57
N ASP A 163 -3.99 -9.54 23.02
CA ASP A 163 -5.00 -9.54 21.96
C ASP A 163 -4.51 -10.24 20.70
N VAL A 164 -5.44 -10.97 20.08
CA VAL A 164 -5.25 -11.60 18.76
C VAL A 164 -6.42 -11.20 17.88
N THR A 165 -6.09 -10.76 16.65
CA THR A 165 -7.09 -10.39 15.64
C THR A 165 -6.83 -11.16 14.37
N LEU A 166 -7.85 -11.83 13.86
CA LEU A 166 -7.84 -12.43 12.52
C LEU A 166 -8.51 -11.47 11.52
N ILE A 167 -7.83 -11.18 10.44
CA ILE A 167 -8.31 -10.25 9.42
C ILE A 167 -8.32 -10.95 8.07
N ASP A 168 -9.46 -10.92 7.37
CA ASP A 168 -9.49 -11.21 5.94
C ASP A 168 -8.84 -10.05 5.17
N ASN A 169 -7.59 -10.24 4.78
CA ASN A 169 -6.77 -9.21 4.13
C ASN A 169 -7.29 -8.80 2.74
N PHE A 170 -8.13 -9.61 2.11
CA PHE A 170 -8.75 -9.24 0.83
C PHE A 170 -9.96 -8.32 1.04
N LEU A 171 -10.67 -8.49 2.13
CA LEU A 171 -11.89 -7.73 2.43
C LEU A 171 -11.61 -6.46 3.22
N VAL A 172 -10.53 -6.43 4.00
CA VAL A 172 -10.30 -5.38 4.99
C VAL A 172 -9.01 -4.61 4.69
N ILE A 173 -9.16 -3.31 4.48
CA ILE A 173 -8.05 -2.37 4.52
C ILE A 173 -7.71 -2.11 5.97
N HIS A 174 -6.44 -2.17 6.31
CA HIS A 174 -5.96 -1.87 7.66
C HIS A 174 -4.69 -1.03 7.61
N GLY A 175 -4.40 -0.37 8.71
CA GLY A 175 -3.24 0.49 8.82
C GLY A 175 -2.68 0.57 10.24
N ARG A 176 -2.00 1.65 10.51
CA ARG A 176 -1.43 1.94 11.83
C ARG A 176 -1.60 3.42 12.14
N ARG A 177 -2.23 3.73 13.27
CA ARG A 177 -2.22 5.09 13.80
C ARG A 177 -0.83 5.43 14.35
N PRO A 178 -0.44 6.71 14.38
CA PRO A 178 0.75 7.14 15.09
C PRO A 178 0.76 6.63 16.53
N PHE A 179 1.94 6.42 17.10
CA PHE A 179 2.07 5.95 18.48
C PHE A 179 3.31 6.53 19.14
N ALA A 180 3.27 6.60 20.46
CA ALA A 180 4.41 6.94 21.32
C ALA A 180 4.76 5.76 22.23
N GLY A 181 6.05 5.57 22.49
CA GLY A 181 6.56 4.48 23.32
C GLY A 181 6.81 3.19 22.55
N GLU A 182 7.03 2.10 23.27
CA GLU A 182 7.28 0.79 22.68
C GLU A 182 5.98 0.14 22.22
N ARG A 183 5.97 -0.31 20.96
CA ARG A 183 4.89 -1.11 20.38
C ARG A 183 5.47 -2.35 19.69
N ARG A 184 4.93 -3.51 20.00
CA ARG A 184 5.26 -4.76 19.31
C ARG A 184 3.97 -5.48 18.92
N VAL A 185 3.70 -5.53 17.64
CA VAL A 185 2.63 -6.33 17.03
C VAL A 185 3.28 -7.34 16.11
N LEU A 186 2.91 -8.59 16.25
CA LEU A 186 3.35 -9.66 15.35
C LEU A 186 2.26 -9.88 14.31
N ALA A 187 2.65 -10.01 13.06
CA ALA A 187 1.75 -10.35 11.96
C ALA A 187 2.21 -11.65 11.32
N SER A 188 1.26 -12.53 11.04
CA SER A 188 1.49 -13.76 10.28
C SER A 188 0.45 -13.83 9.16
N LEU A 189 0.91 -14.18 7.97
CA LEU A 189 0.01 -14.49 6.86
C LEU A 189 -0.28 -15.97 6.91
N VAL A 190 -1.57 -16.30 6.93
CA VAL A 190 -2.06 -17.69 6.84
C VAL A 190 -2.84 -17.82 5.54
N ALA A 191 -2.60 -18.90 4.81
CA ALA A 191 -3.26 -19.25 3.55
C ALA A 191 -4.29 -20.36 3.79
#